data_d3264d36a7f7ca6385cf7522898b3488
#
_entry.id   d3264d36a7f7ca6385cf7522898b3488
#
_cell.length_a   1.000
_cell.length_b   1.000
_cell.length_c   1.000
_cell.angle_alpha   90.00
_cell.angle_beta   90.00
_cell.angle_gamma   90.00
#
_symmetry.space_group_name_H-M   'P 1'
#
loop_
_entity.id
_entity.type
_entity.pdbx_description
1 polymer ?
#
loop_
_entity_poly.entity_id
_entity_poly.type
_entity_poly.pdbx_seq_one_letter_code
_entity_poly.pdbx_strand_id
1 'polypeptide(L)'
;RQMCIRDSLHMTQSGPNADTHAGSFQGRHIGIGLTGGIAAYKACHVVSQLTQFGAAVDVLMTSNARRFVGEATFQALSGRPVLCDPWAGPDPSDPQHIRVARRLELLLIAPASMNTIGRLAHGITEDVVTLTAAGIAPGTIPRILAPSMNAAMWIQPSTQRNLKMLQDDGWLVVPPEEGMQACRTNGPGRLPEPESCLLYT
;
A
#
# COMPACT_ATOMS: atom_id res chain seq x y z
N ARG A 1 29.30 23.21 48.32
CA ARG A 1 29.98 22.18 47.50
C ARG A 1 29.18 21.97 46.24
N GLN A 2 29.68 22.59 45.17
CA GLN A 2 29.25 22.31 43.80
C GLN A 2 29.60 20.88 43.45
N MET A 3 28.67 20.19 42.81
CA MET A 3 29.03 18.98 42.08
C MET A 3 28.39 19.03 40.68
N CYS A 4 29.29 19.08 39.72
CA CYS A 4 29.03 19.09 38.29
C CYS A 4 28.34 17.82 37.88
N ILE A 5 27.26 17.94 37.10
CA ILE A 5 26.77 16.89 36.24
C ILE A 5 26.93 17.38 34.80
N ARG A 6 28.11 17.13 34.28
CA ARG A 6 28.38 17.09 32.83
C ARG A 6 28.72 15.65 32.50
N ASP A 7 28.31 15.29 31.31
CA ASP A 7 28.61 14.07 30.58
C ASP A 7 27.67 12.91 30.81
N SER A 8 26.63 12.90 29.97
CA SER A 8 26.14 11.63 29.43
C SER A 8 25.18 11.85 28.26
N LEU A 9 25.58 11.28 27.15
CA LEU A 9 24.72 10.75 26.06
C LEU A 9 24.36 11.70 24.95
N HIS A 10 25.30 11.98 24.09
CA HIS A 10 25.04 11.96 22.65
C HIS A 10 24.75 10.50 22.24
N MET A 11 23.52 10.09 22.32
CA MET A 11 23.03 9.01 21.47
C MET A 11 22.40 9.67 20.25
N THR A 12 23.19 9.83 19.21
CA THR A 12 22.71 10.01 17.84
C THR A 12 21.95 8.74 17.47
N GLN A 13 20.64 8.78 17.60
CA GLN A 13 19.76 7.86 16.87
C GLN A 13 19.83 8.28 15.40
N SER A 14 20.78 7.74 14.67
CA SER A 14 20.71 7.67 13.22
C SER A 14 19.57 6.70 12.89
N GLY A 15 18.40 7.23 12.57
CA GLY A 15 17.37 6.50 11.86
C GLY A 15 17.95 5.95 10.54
N PRO A 16 17.37 4.91 9.94
CA PRO A 16 17.88 4.35 8.69
C PRO A 16 18.01 5.49 7.67
N ASN A 17 19.21 5.64 7.11
CA ASN A 17 19.57 6.71 6.20
C ASN A 17 18.63 6.73 4.99
N ALA A 18 17.87 7.79 4.82
CA ALA A 18 17.10 8.08 3.61
C ALA A 18 18.00 8.11 2.35
N ASP A 19 19.29 8.34 2.52
CA ASP A 19 20.28 8.42 1.43
C ASP A 19 20.62 7.06 0.79
N THR A 20 20.32 5.93 1.43
CA THR A 20 20.65 4.59 0.90
C THR A 20 19.72 4.13 -0.22
N HIS A 21 18.56 4.75 -0.39
CA HIS A 21 17.57 4.37 -1.41
C HIS A 21 17.39 5.42 -2.51
N ALA A 22 18.09 6.55 -2.46
CA ALA A 22 18.01 7.57 -3.50
C ALA A 22 18.39 6.97 -4.87
N GLY A 23 17.43 6.97 -5.82
CA GLY A 23 17.63 6.45 -7.16
C GLY A 23 17.41 4.93 -7.34
N SER A 24 17.12 4.17 -6.27
CA SER A 24 16.91 2.71 -6.37
C SER A 24 15.68 2.33 -7.21
N PHE A 25 14.69 3.23 -7.33
CA PHE A 25 13.48 3.04 -8.12
C PHE A 25 13.41 3.91 -9.36
N GLN A 26 14.53 4.45 -9.82
CA GLN A 26 14.57 5.38 -10.95
C GLN A 26 13.92 4.80 -12.20
N GLY A 27 12.85 5.46 -12.67
CA GLY A 27 12.10 5.08 -13.85
C GLY A 27 11.19 3.84 -13.68
N ARG A 28 11.16 3.20 -12.51
CA ARG A 28 10.28 2.06 -12.26
C ARG A 28 8.83 2.47 -12.12
N HIS A 29 7.93 1.71 -12.72
CA HIS A 29 6.49 1.90 -12.63
C HIS A 29 5.89 1.08 -11.49
N ILE A 30 5.44 1.75 -10.43
CA ILE A 30 4.89 1.12 -9.23
C ILE A 30 3.42 1.49 -9.08
N GLY A 31 2.57 0.47 -8.95
CA GLY A 31 1.15 0.64 -8.64
C GLY A 31 0.90 0.63 -7.13
N ILE A 32 0.18 1.63 -6.63
CA ILE A 32 -0.27 1.67 -5.24
C ILE A 32 -1.79 1.61 -5.21
N GLY A 33 -2.33 0.47 -4.78
CA GLY A 33 -3.76 0.26 -4.58
C GLY A 33 -4.20 0.70 -3.18
N LEU A 34 -5.11 1.67 -3.11
CA LEU A 34 -5.64 2.21 -1.85
C LEU A 34 -7.06 1.70 -1.63
N THR A 35 -7.31 1.10 -0.48
CA THR A 35 -8.63 0.59 -0.13
C THR A 35 -9.20 1.26 1.13
N GLY A 36 -10.49 1.02 1.41
CA GLY A 36 -11.22 1.72 2.46
C GLY A 36 -10.75 1.33 3.86
N GLY A 37 -9.94 2.16 4.48
CA GLY A 37 -9.48 2.03 5.85
C GLY A 37 -8.78 3.28 6.34
N ILE A 38 -8.87 3.54 7.65
CA ILE A 38 -8.24 4.73 8.27
C ILE A 38 -6.74 4.81 7.97
N ALA A 39 -6.06 3.66 7.85
CA ALA A 39 -4.63 3.60 7.56
C ALA A 39 -4.23 4.12 6.17
N ALA A 40 -5.19 4.51 5.31
CA ALA A 40 -4.91 5.12 4.00
C ALA A 40 -4.01 6.36 4.09
N TYR A 41 -4.03 7.09 5.22
CA TYR A 41 -3.12 8.24 5.42
C TYR A 41 -1.64 7.83 5.43
N LYS A 42 -1.31 6.63 5.91
CA LYS A 42 0.09 6.14 5.91
C LYS A 42 0.61 5.91 4.49
N ALA A 43 -0.27 5.55 3.56
CA ALA A 43 0.11 5.38 2.16
C ALA A 43 0.59 6.68 1.50
N CYS A 44 0.24 7.85 2.05
CA CYS A 44 0.79 9.13 1.58
C CYS A 44 2.32 9.16 1.72
N HIS A 45 2.85 8.64 2.82
CA HIS A 45 4.29 8.54 3.03
C HIS A 45 4.95 7.58 2.04
N VAL A 46 4.34 6.40 1.82
CA VAL A 46 4.84 5.41 0.85
C VAL A 46 4.91 6.02 -0.55
N VAL A 47 3.84 6.67 -1.02
CA VAL A 47 3.80 7.32 -2.33
C VAL A 47 4.84 8.42 -2.42
N SER A 48 4.95 9.28 -1.38
CA SER A 48 5.93 10.37 -1.35
C SER A 48 7.37 9.84 -1.43
N GLN A 49 7.71 8.83 -0.66
CA GLN A 49 9.06 8.24 -0.63
C GLN A 49 9.41 7.54 -1.94
N LEU A 50 8.51 6.72 -2.50
CA LEU A 50 8.73 6.07 -3.79
C LEU A 50 8.95 7.10 -4.91
N THR A 51 8.18 8.19 -4.92
CA THR A 51 8.35 9.28 -5.89
C THR A 51 9.70 9.98 -5.70
N GLN A 52 10.12 10.25 -4.47
CA GLN A 52 11.44 10.82 -4.17
C GLN A 52 12.60 9.88 -4.57
N PHE A 53 12.39 8.57 -4.50
CA PHE A 53 13.35 7.56 -4.98
C PHE A 53 13.36 7.37 -6.50
N GLY A 54 12.55 8.16 -7.23
CA GLY A 54 12.54 8.21 -8.69
C GLY A 54 11.52 7.30 -9.36
N ALA A 55 10.62 6.67 -8.60
CA ALA A 55 9.56 5.84 -9.18
C ALA A 55 8.48 6.68 -9.87
N ALA A 56 7.92 6.13 -10.95
CA ALA A 56 6.66 6.59 -11.54
C ALA A 56 5.51 5.87 -10.81
N VAL A 57 4.90 6.55 -9.84
CA VAL A 57 3.87 5.93 -8.98
C VAL A 57 2.48 6.14 -9.56
N ASP A 58 1.80 5.05 -9.92
CA ASP A 58 0.40 5.04 -10.34
C ASP A 58 -0.51 4.70 -9.15
N VAL A 59 -1.32 5.66 -8.72
CA VAL A 59 -2.21 5.51 -7.56
C VAL A 59 -3.60 5.11 -8.02
N LEU A 60 -4.09 3.99 -7.47
CA LEU A 60 -5.42 3.41 -7.74
C LEU A 60 -6.24 3.48 -6.45
N MET A 61 -7.42 4.10 -6.48
CA MET A 61 -8.23 4.28 -5.27
C MET A 61 -9.63 3.68 -5.44
N THR A 62 -10.00 2.81 -4.50
CA THR A 62 -11.40 2.40 -4.41
C THR A 62 -12.28 3.57 -3.95
N SER A 63 -13.58 3.53 -4.26
CA SER A 63 -14.56 4.54 -3.79
C SER A 63 -14.54 4.72 -2.27
N ASN A 64 -14.31 3.64 -1.52
CA ASN A 64 -14.19 3.70 -0.07
C ASN A 64 -12.88 4.32 0.41
N ALA A 65 -11.76 4.18 -0.32
CA ALA A 65 -10.50 4.85 0.02
C ALA A 65 -10.65 6.38 0.01
N ARG A 66 -11.39 6.91 -0.97
CA ARG A 66 -11.66 8.36 -1.13
C ARG A 66 -12.38 8.99 0.07
N ARG A 67 -13.02 8.20 0.92
CA ARG A 67 -13.67 8.67 2.15
C ARG A 67 -12.67 8.98 3.27
N PHE A 68 -11.44 8.48 3.18
CA PHE A 68 -10.40 8.65 4.19
C PHE A 68 -9.32 9.66 3.76
N VAL A 69 -8.92 9.62 2.47
CA VAL A 69 -7.95 10.57 1.91
C VAL A 69 -8.42 10.98 0.52
N GLY A 70 -8.33 12.27 0.20
CA GLY A 70 -8.75 12.80 -1.09
C GLY A 70 -7.76 12.48 -2.22
N GLU A 71 -8.25 12.36 -3.44
CA GLU A 71 -7.45 12.15 -4.67
C GLU A 71 -6.37 13.22 -4.84
N ALA A 72 -6.70 14.49 -4.55
CA ALA A 72 -5.78 15.61 -4.68
C ALA A 72 -4.48 15.43 -3.89
N THR A 73 -4.54 14.77 -2.71
CA THR A 73 -3.35 14.48 -1.92
C THR A 73 -2.39 13.57 -2.70
N PHE A 74 -2.90 12.47 -3.24
CA PHE A 74 -2.06 11.51 -3.97
C PHE A 74 -1.62 12.04 -5.32
N GLN A 75 -2.45 12.84 -6.00
CA GLN A 75 -2.07 13.52 -7.22
C GLN A 75 -0.88 14.48 -6.99
N ALA A 76 -0.91 15.24 -5.90
CA ALA A 76 0.19 16.14 -5.53
C ALA A 76 1.48 15.36 -5.18
N LEU A 77 1.36 14.24 -4.46
CA LEU A 77 2.51 13.44 -4.03
C LEU A 77 3.16 12.65 -5.17
N SER A 78 2.36 12.09 -6.08
CA SER A 78 2.86 11.27 -7.20
C SER A 78 3.20 12.10 -8.45
N GLY A 79 2.65 13.34 -8.54
CA GLY A 79 2.71 14.16 -9.76
C GLY A 79 1.91 13.57 -10.93
N ARG A 80 1.00 12.61 -10.68
CA ARG A 80 0.27 11.86 -11.71
C ARG A 80 -1.22 11.81 -11.39
N PRO A 81 -2.10 11.64 -12.42
CA PRO A 81 -3.53 11.44 -12.18
C PRO A 81 -3.79 10.20 -11.32
N VAL A 82 -4.73 10.33 -10.38
CA VAL A 82 -5.20 9.21 -9.54
C VAL A 82 -6.30 8.46 -10.28
N LEU A 83 -6.24 7.14 -10.30
CA LEU A 83 -7.22 6.29 -10.94
C LEU A 83 -8.28 5.85 -9.92
N CYS A 84 -9.53 6.27 -10.14
CA CYS A 84 -10.64 5.98 -9.23
C CYS A 84 -11.79 5.23 -9.90
N ASP A 85 -11.91 5.40 -11.22
CA ASP A 85 -12.97 4.80 -12.01
C ASP A 85 -12.32 3.97 -13.14
N PRO A 86 -12.60 2.66 -13.23
CA PRO A 86 -12.07 1.80 -14.27
C PRO A 86 -12.52 2.20 -15.69
N TRP A 87 -13.60 3.00 -15.80
CA TRP A 87 -14.20 3.40 -17.06
C TRP A 87 -13.82 4.82 -17.52
N ALA A 88 -13.14 5.59 -16.68
CA ALA A 88 -12.77 6.99 -16.96
C ALA A 88 -11.53 7.13 -17.87
N GLY A 89 -11.34 6.26 -18.83
CA GLY A 89 -10.26 6.36 -19.82
C GLY A 89 -10.57 7.33 -20.95
N PRO A 90 -9.58 8.06 -21.48
CA PRO A 90 -9.78 8.94 -22.63
C PRO A 90 -10.04 8.19 -23.94
N ASP A 91 -9.66 6.92 -24.00
CA ASP A 91 -9.82 6.05 -25.16
C ASP A 91 -10.64 4.80 -24.80
N PRO A 92 -11.87 4.66 -25.30
CA PRO A 92 -12.70 3.48 -25.06
C PRO A 92 -12.09 2.18 -25.62
N SER A 93 -11.20 2.25 -26.61
CA SER A 93 -10.56 1.07 -27.22
C SER A 93 -9.36 0.57 -26.41
N ASP A 94 -8.81 1.39 -25.50
CA ASP A 94 -7.69 1.03 -24.61
C ASP A 94 -8.09 1.14 -23.15
N PRO A 95 -8.64 0.07 -22.55
CA PRO A 95 -9.11 0.08 -21.17
C PRO A 95 -8.00 0.49 -20.19
N GLN A 96 -8.25 1.55 -19.43
CA GLN A 96 -7.27 2.17 -18.53
C GLN A 96 -6.60 1.17 -17.59
N HIS A 97 -7.37 0.24 -17.00
CA HIS A 97 -6.86 -0.76 -16.07
C HIS A 97 -5.88 -1.74 -16.73
N ILE A 98 -6.11 -2.12 -17.99
CA ILE A 98 -5.20 -3.00 -18.76
C ILE A 98 -3.91 -2.25 -19.10
N ARG A 99 -4.03 -0.98 -19.56
CA ARG A 99 -2.88 -0.14 -19.86
C ARG A 99 -1.99 0.05 -18.64
N VAL A 100 -2.60 0.28 -17.47
CA VAL A 100 -1.86 0.39 -16.20
C VAL A 100 -1.23 -0.95 -15.83
N ALA A 101 -1.99 -2.04 -15.80
CA ALA A 101 -1.49 -3.37 -15.45
C ALA A 101 -0.26 -3.79 -16.28
N ARG A 102 -0.25 -3.47 -17.59
CA ARG A 102 0.85 -3.81 -18.51
C ARG A 102 2.15 -3.07 -18.25
N ARG A 103 2.09 -1.86 -17.68
CA ARG A 103 3.29 -1.05 -17.43
C ARG A 103 3.85 -1.21 -16.01
N LEU A 104 3.05 -1.76 -15.08
CA LEU A 104 3.51 -1.95 -13.71
C LEU A 104 4.64 -2.98 -13.64
N GLU A 105 5.61 -2.69 -12.81
CA GLU A 105 6.72 -3.58 -12.44
C GLU A 105 6.54 -4.09 -11.00
N LEU A 106 5.61 -3.52 -10.24
CA LEU A 106 5.19 -3.93 -8.91
C LEU A 106 3.80 -3.38 -8.61
N LEU A 107 2.98 -4.16 -7.91
CA LEU A 107 1.72 -3.71 -7.33
C LEU A 107 1.72 -3.91 -5.82
N LEU A 108 1.61 -2.81 -5.06
CA LEU A 108 1.39 -2.82 -3.62
C LEU A 108 -0.04 -2.36 -3.31
N ILE A 109 -0.82 -3.15 -2.59
CA ILE A 109 -2.14 -2.75 -2.07
C ILE A 109 -2.01 -2.45 -0.57
N ALA A 110 -2.00 -1.18 -0.22
CA ALA A 110 -1.80 -0.68 1.14
C ALA A 110 -2.63 0.59 1.42
N PRO A 111 -3.56 0.58 2.38
CA PRO A 111 -4.00 -0.58 3.15
C PRO A 111 -4.84 -1.55 2.31
N ALA A 112 -4.71 -2.87 2.56
CA ALA A 112 -5.59 -3.88 2.02
C ALA A 112 -6.71 -4.20 3.02
N SER A 113 -7.93 -3.77 2.74
CA SER A 113 -9.10 -4.04 3.59
C SER A 113 -9.57 -5.48 3.45
N MET A 114 -10.27 -6.01 4.47
CA MET A 114 -10.87 -7.34 4.43
C MET A 114 -11.76 -7.54 3.19
N ASN A 115 -12.52 -6.51 2.79
CA ASN A 115 -13.34 -6.54 1.57
C ASN A 115 -12.50 -6.76 0.32
N THR A 116 -11.41 -6.00 0.17
CA THR A 116 -10.54 -6.12 -1.01
C THR A 116 -9.81 -7.46 -1.04
N ILE A 117 -9.33 -7.94 0.12
CA ILE A 117 -8.74 -9.29 0.24
C ILE A 117 -9.73 -10.36 -0.21
N GLY A 118 -10.98 -10.28 0.25
CA GLY A 118 -12.03 -11.22 -0.17
C GLY A 118 -12.31 -11.15 -1.67
N ARG A 119 -12.40 -9.96 -2.24
CA ARG A 119 -12.61 -9.78 -3.69
C ARG A 119 -11.47 -10.35 -4.52
N LEU A 120 -10.24 -10.04 -4.17
CA LEU A 120 -9.06 -10.55 -4.86
C LEU A 120 -8.99 -12.08 -4.81
N ALA A 121 -9.21 -12.69 -3.63
CA ALA A 121 -9.18 -14.14 -3.45
C ALA A 121 -10.25 -14.88 -4.27
N HIS A 122 -11.34 -14.20 -4.61
CA HIS A 122 -12.45 -14.80 -5.37
C HIS A 122 -12.59 -14.24 -6.80
N GLY A 123 -11.63 -13.46 -7.28
CA GLY A 123 -11.62 -12.92 -8.64
C GLY A 123 -12.74 -11.90 -8.91
N ILE A 124 -13.22 -11.19 -7.88
CA ILE A 124 -14.26 -10.16 -8.02
C ILE A 124 -13.59 -8.82 -8.35
N THR A 125 -13.89 -8.27 -9.52
CA THR A 125 -13.17 -7.14 -10.13
C THR A 125 -14.06 -5.92 -10.37
N GLU A 126 -14.78 -5.47 -9.32
CA GLU A 126 -15.76 -4.36 -9.44
C GLU A 126 -15.15 -2.96 -9.28
N ASP A 127 -13.92 -2.85 -8.81
CA ASP A 127 -13.24 -1.57 -8.63
C ASP A 127 -11.89 -1.52 -9.35
N VAL A 128 -11.36 -0.32 -9.51
CA VAL A 128 -10.12 -0.10 -10.27
C VAL A 128 -8.92 -0.85 -9.71
N VAL A 129 -8.86 -1.08 -8.39
CA VAL A 129 -7.75 -1.79 -7.73
C VAL A 129 -7.81 -3.28 -8.06
N THR A 130 -8.96 -3.91 -7.83
CA THR A 130 -9.16 -5.34 -8.09
C THR A 130 -9.12 -5.66 -9.58
N LEU A 131 -9.68 -4.79 -10.42
CA LEU A 131 -9.66 -4.96 -11.87
C LEU A 131 -8.23 -4.83 -12.45
N THR A 132 -7.46 -3.83 -12.00
CA THR A 132 -6.06 -3.69 -12.42
C THR A 132 -5.21 -4.88 -11.94
N ALA A 133 -5.41 -5.34 -10.70
CA ALA A 133 -4.71 -6.51 -10.17
C ALA A 133 -5.00 -7.78 -10.99
N ALA A 134 -6.24 -7.98 -11.42
CA ALA A 134 -6.64 -9.09 -12.29
C ALA A 134 -6.05 -8.98 -13.71
N GLY A 135 -5.76 -7.77 -14.18
CA GLY A 135 -5.09 -7.53 -15.48
C GLY A 135 -3.60 -7.85 -15.49
N ILE A 136 -2.98 -8.12 -14.34
CA ILE A 136 -1.58 -8.51 -14.22
C ILE A 136 -1.46 -10.02 -14.36
N ALA A 137 -0.70 -10.48 -15.35
CA ALA A 137 -0.48 -11.92 -15.55
C ALA A 137 0.25 -12.55 -14.33
N PRO A 138 -0.17 -13.76 -13.89
CA PRO A 138 0.46 -14.41 -12.74
C PRO A 138 1.97 -14.58 -12.91
N GLY A 139 2.75 -14.29 -11.86
CA GLY A 139 4.20 -14.48 -11.84
C GLY A 139 5.02 -13.48 -12.65
N THR A 140 4.41 -12.47 -13.28
CA THR A 140 5.15 -11.48 -14.09
C THR A 140 5.78 -10.37 -13.27
N ILE A 141 5.11 -9.91 -12.22
CA ILE A 141 5.60 -8.88 -11.30
C ILE A 141 5.25 -9.23 -9.85
N PRO A 142 5.97 -8.69 -8.86
CA PRO A 142 5.58 -8.80 -7.47
C PRO A 142 4.21 -8.17 -7.21
N ARG A 143 3.35 -8.90 -6.51
CA ARG A 143 2.05 -8.43 -6.04
C ARG A 143 2.04 -8.51 -4.52
N ILE A 144 1.92 -7.38 -3.85
CA ILE A 144 2.10 -7.26 -2.41
C ILE A 144 0.82 -6.76 -1.76
N LEU A 145 0.42 -7.39 -0.67
CA LEU A 145 -0.69 -6.98 0.18
C LEU A 145 -0.18 -6.55 1.54
N ALA A 146 -0.58 -5.38 1.99
CA ALA A 146 -0.40 -4.92 3.36
C ALA A 146 -1.78 -4.81 4.05
N PRO A 147 -2.27 -5.88 4.70
CA PRO A 147 -3.56 -5.90 5.35
C PRO A 147 -3.67 -4.87 6.47
N SER A 148 -4.85 -4.23 6.58
CA SER A 148 -5.17 -3.36 7.71
C SER A 148 -6.65 -3.41 8.03
N MET A 149 -6.96 -3.84 9.27
CA MET A 149 -8.33 -4.00 9.74
C MET A 149 -8.37 -4.12 11.26
N ASN A 150 -9.57 -4.08 11.84
CA ASN A 150 -9.75 -4.36 13.26
C ASN A 150 -9.28 -5.79 13.63
N ALA A 151 -8.79 -5.98 14.85
CA ALA A 151 -8.27 -7.26 15.34
C ALA A 151 -9.29 -8.40 15.22
N ALA A 152 -10.58 -8.14 15.50
CA ALA A 152 -11.62 -9.16 15.35
C ALA A 152 -11.85 -9.55 13.87
N MET A 153 -11.68 -8.61 12.93
CA MET A 153 -11.73 -8.90 11.50
C MET A 153 -10.50 -9.69 11.04
N TRP A 154 -9.34 -9.38 11.59
CA TRP A 154 -8.09 -10.07 11.27
C TRP A 154 -8.15 -11.56 11.61
N ILE A 155 -8.65 -11.91 12.79
CA ILE A 155 -8.73 -13.32 13.24
C ILE A 155 -9.88 -14.11 12.63
N GLN A 156 -10.74 -13.50 11.81
CA GLN A 156 -11.85 -14.23 11.17
C GLN A 156 -11.31 -15.36 10.28
N PRO A 157 -11.91 -16.56 10.36
CA PRO A 157 -11.51 -17.68 9.50
C PRO A 157 -11.59 -17.34 8.02
N SER A 158 -12.54 -16.49 7.60
CA SER A 158 -12.66 -16.02 6.22
C SER A 158 -11.48 -15.16 5.81
N THR A 159 -11.00 -14.25 6.69
CA THR A 159 -9.81 -13.43 6.42
C THR A 159 -8.58 -14.30 6.24
N GLN A 160 -8.33 -15.22 7.17
CA GLN A 160 -7.16 -16.09 7.13
C GLN A 160 -7.18 -17.03 5.92
N ARG A 161 -8.34 -17.60 5.58
CA ARG A 161 -8.51 -18.43 4.39
C ARG A 161 -8.23 -17.65 3.10
N ASN A 162 -8.78 -16.45 2.97
CA ASN A 162 -8.59 -15.62 1.78
C ASN A 162 -7.13 -15.17 1.63
N LEU A 163 -6.45 -14.83 2.71
CA LEU A 163 -5.03 -14.51 2.69
C LEU A 163 -4.19 -15.73 2.25
N LYS A 164 -4.51 -16.92 2.77
CA LYS A 164 -3.83 -18.15 2.35
C LYS A 164 -4.04 -18.43 0.87
N MET A 165 -5.26 -18.28 0.33
CA MET A 165 -5.53 -18.42 -1.10
C MET A 165 -4.67 -17.46 -1.93
N LEU A 166 -4.59 -16.18 -1.54
CA LEU A 166 -3.78 -15.19 -2.24
C LEU A 166 -2.28 -15.51 -2.17
N GLN A 167 -1.80 -16.01 -1.03
CA GLN A 167 -0.40 -16.47 -0.93
C GLN A 167 -0.11 -17.65 -1.85
N ASP A 168 -1.04 -18.60 -1.95
CA ASP A 168 -0.94 -19.75 -2.89
C ASP A 168 -0.97 -19.29 -4.35
N ASP A 169 -1.68 -18.19 -4.64
CA ASP A 169 -1.71 -17.51 -5.94
C ASP A 169 -0.49 -16.60 -6.19
N GLY A 170 0.52 -16.62 -5.30
CA GLY A 170 1.78 -15.89 -5.46
C GLY A 170 1.76 -14.44 -4.99
N TRP A 171 0.80 -14.03 -4.14
CA TRP A 171 0.85 -12.74 -3.48
C TRP A 171 1.79 -12.77 -2.26
N LEU A 172 2.58 -11.73 -2.11
CA LEU A 172 3.35 -11.49 -0.90
C LEU A 172 2.47 -10.75 0.11
N VAL A 173 2.33 -11.28 1.31
CA VAL A 173 1.55 -10.66 2.39
C VAL A 173 2.49 -10.09 3.42
N VAL A 174 2.49 -8.76 3.57
CA VAL A 174 3.17 -8.07 4.66
C VAL A 174 2.33 -8.27 5.93
N PRO A 175 2.84 -8.93 6.96
CA PRO A 175 2.05 -9.17 8.16
C PRO A 175 1.71 -7.83 8.84
N PRO A 176 0.47 -7.66 9.33
CA PRO A 176 0.12 -6.47 10.09
C PRO A 176 0.82 -6.45 11.44
N GLU A 177 1.05 -5.25 11.95
CA GLU A 177 1.60 -5.05 13.29
C GLU A 177 0.54 -5.18 14.37
N GLU A 178 1.00 -5.45 15.59
CA GLU A 178 0.20 -5.33 16.80
C GLU A 178 0.29 -3.92 17.36
N GLY A 179 -0.80 -3.46 17.98
CA GLY A 179 -0.79 -2.16 18.64
C GLY A 179 -2.19 -1.56 18.80
N MET A 180 -2.20 -0.33 19.33
CA MET A 180 -3.43 0.44 19.50
C MET A 180 -4.04 0.76 18.13
N GLN A 181 -5.29 0.39 17.95
CA GLN A 181 -6.08 0.66 16.74
C GLN A 181 -6.95 1.92 16.91
N ALA A 182 -7.43 2.47 15.80
CA ALA A 182 -8.29 3.66 15.82
C ALA A 182 -9.59 3.46 16.62
N CYS A 183 -10.06 2.23 16.76
CA CYS A 183 -11.20 1.86 17.62
C CYS A 183 -10.84 1.76 19.11
N ARG A 184 -9.62 2.14 19.51
CA ARG A 184 -9.09 2.11 20.88
C ARG A 184 -8.96 0.70 21.48
N THR A 185 -8.89 -0.33 20.64
CA THR A 185 -8.54 -1.68 21.03
C THR A 185 -7.08 -1.97 20.69
N ASN A 186 -6.41 -2.79 21.49
CA ASN A 186 -5.06 -3.25 21.20
C ASN A 186 -5.13 -4.66 20.58
N GLY A 187 -4.32 -4.90 19.54
CA GLY A 187 -4.29 -6.20 18.88
C GLY A 187 -3.68 -6.16 17.48
N PRO A 188 -3.65 -7.31 16.79
CA PRO A 188 -3.14 -7.43 15.42
C PRO A 188 -4.09 -6.74 14.42
N GLY A 189 -3.54 -6.32 13.28
CA GLY A 189 -4.33 -5.74 12.17
C GLY A 189 -3.99 -4.29 11.85
N ARG A 190 -2.98 -3.72 12.51
CA ARG A 190 -2.47 -2.38 12.21
C ARG A 190 -1.59 -2.43 10.96
N LEU A 191 -1.78 -1.47 10.03
CA LEU A 191 -0.87 -1.34 8.89
C LEU A 191 0.56 -1.10 9.40
N PRO A 192 1.55 -1.85 8.91
CA PRO A 192 2.95 -1.62 9.21
C PRO A 192 3.37 -0.18 8.92
N GLU A 193 4.46 0.25 9.53
CA GLU A 193 5.00 1.57 9.21
C GLU A 193 5.45 1.63 7.75
N PRO A 194 5.42 2.82 7.11
CA PRO A 194 5.73 2.97 5.69
C PRO A 194 7.06 2.33 5.27
N GLU A 195 8.07 2.43 6.13
CA GLU A 195 9.40 1.86 5.92
C GLU A 195 9.35 0.33 5.79
N SER A 196 8.52 -0.31 6.60
CA SER A 196 8.31 -1.77 6.50
C SER A 196 7.65 -2.15 5.17
N CYS A 197 6.69 -1.35 4.69
CA CYS A 197 6.08 -1.59 3.38
C CYS A 197 7.11 -1.46 2.25
N LEU A 198 8.01 -0.47 2.33
CA LEU A 198 9.06 -0.24 1.34
C LEU A 198 10.12 -1.35 1.28
N LEU A 199 10.36 -2.07 2.38
CA LEU A 199 11.28 -3.23 2.38
C LEU A 199 10.78 -4.39 1.51
N TYR A 200 9.49 -4.44 1.20
CA TYR A 200 8.90 -5.46 0.33
C TYR A 200 8.78 -4.99 -1.13
N THR A 201 9.00 -3.70 -1.41
CA THR A 201 8.96 -3.12 -2.76
C THR A 201 10.35 -3.03 -3.36
#